data_cf3422a87b763d2a8297db821a34581f
#
_entry.id   cf3422a87b763d2a8297db821a34581f
#
_cell.length_a   1.000
_cell.length_b   1.000
_cell.length_c   1.000
_cell.angle_alpha   90.00
_cell.angle_beta   90.00
_cell.angle_gamma   90.00
#
_symmetry.space_group_name_H-M   'P 1'
#
loop_
_entity.id
_entity.type
_entity.pdbx_description
1 polymer ?
#
loop_
_entity_poly.entity_id
_entity_poly.type
_entity_poly.pdbx_seq_one_letter_code
_entity_poly.pdbx_strand_id
1 'polypeptide(L)'
;VELQKRIAKERGYGDIDVTEFMKNEMLEELKKEQKISLDSWLNYLTSKDAMYPMWFKYYAFQGMVRIGKFDKKKGDFTKRTDSTVTPFIEINPEILGQMYNILSKAINKKELTEQEEQALSNGESFKKLYKYFLVGNYKENENKEEIKGVWIKYEQGNNYKELWESLQGKNTGWCTAGEETCKVQVQNGDFYVYYTYDKEGKPTNPRIAIRMDGKNIIGEIRGIDSNQNLEAEMLPILNEKLNEFSDKDKYLKKEHDMSLLTKIDKKVQNKEELNKEELRFLYEIDNKIEGFGWQKDPRAEQIMEKR
;
A
#
# COMPACT_ATOMS: atom_id res chain seq x y z
N VAL A 1 -0.85 12.02 -7.78
CA VAL A 1 0.19 12.95 -8.28
C VAL A 1 1.16 13.30 -7.17
N GLU A 2 0.72 13.95 -6.07
CA GLU A 2 1.61 14.34 -4.97
C GLU A 2 2.34 13.14 -4.33
N LEU A 3 1.67 12.01 -4.18
CA LEU A 3 2.28 10.77 -3.70
C LEU A 3 3.43 10.32 -4.62
N GLN A 4 3.21 10.30 -5.95
CA GLN A 4 4.22 9.86 -6.91
C GLN A 4 5.42 10.81 -6.94
N LYS A 5 5.19 12.13 -6.92
CA LYS A 5 6.27 13.12 -6.80
C LYS A 5 7.08 12.93 -5.52
N ARG A 6 6.39 12.68 -4.39
CA ARG A 6 7.06 12.43 -3.11
C ARG A 6 7.90 11.15 -3.15
N ILE A 7 7.35 10.05 -3.69
CA ILE A 7 8.09 8.79 -3.81
C ILE A 7 9.31 8.97 -4.72
N ALA A 8 9.15 9.65 -5.86
CA ALA A 8 10.27 9.93 -6.76
C ALA A 8 11.35 10.76 -6.07
N LYS A 9 10.96 11.81 -5.35
CA LYS A 9 11.89 12.64 -4.57
C LYS A 9 12.58 11.85 -3.46
N GLU A 10 11.84 11.05 -2.69
CA GLU A 10 12.41 10.21 -1.62
C GLU A 10 13.42 9.18 -2.16
N ARG A 11 13.27 8.75 -3.41
CA ARG A 11 14.18 7.82 -4.09
C ARG A 11 15.31 8.48 -4.88
N GLY A 12 15.38 9.81 -4.89
CA GLY A 12 16.45 10.55 -5.57
C GLY A 12 16.27 10.69 -7.08
N TYR A 13 15.06 10.50 -7.60
CA TYR A 13 14.75 10.83 -9.00
C TYR A 13 14.55 12.33 -9.24
N GLY A 14 14.60 13.13 -8.16
CA GLY A 14 14.30 14.57 -8.21
C GLY A 14 12.82 14.88 -8.38
N ASP A 15 12.54 16.09 -8.88
CA ASP A 15 11.17 16.49 -9.20
C ASP A 15 10.79 15.92 -10.58
N ILE A 16 9.94 14.91 -10.57
CA ILE A 16 9.39 14.34 -11.81
C ILE A 16 8.26 15.22 -12.34
N ASP A 17 8.24 15.43 -13.64
CA ASP A 17 7.12 16.10 -14.30
C ASP A 17 6.02 15.07 -14.59
N VAL A 18 4.88 15.24 -13.91
CA VAL A 18 3.71 14.39 -14.12
C VAL A 18 2.80 15.08 -15.10
N THR A 19 2.80 14.60 -16.33
CA THR A 19 2.00 15.16 -17.42
C THR A 19 0.49 15.09 -17.13
N GLU A 20 -0.31 15.97 -17.75
CA GLU A 20 -1.77 15.91 -17.62
C GLU A 20 -2.35 14.59 -18.13
N PHE A 21 -1.72 13.99 -19.14
CA PHE A 21 -2.10 12.66 -19.62
C PHE A 21 -1.93 11.60 -18.51
N MET A 22 -0.78 11.53 -17.87
CA MET A 22 -0.53 10.60 -16.75
C MET A 22 -1.49 10.82 -15.57
N LYS A 23 -1.80 12.10 -15.27
CA LYS A 23 -2.77 12.42 -14.21
C LYS A 23 -4.17 11.90 -14.53
N ASN A 24 -4.60 12.07 -15.77
CA ASN A 24 -5.92 11.63 -16.22
C ASN A 24 -6.00 10.09 -16.22
N GLU A 25 -4.97 9.40 -16.72
CA GLU A 25 -4.90 7.94 -16.69
C GLU A 25 -5.00 7.42 -15.26
N MET A 26 -4.20 7.97 -14.32
CA MET A 26 -4.25 7.61 -12.90
C MET A 26 -5.62 7.89 -12.27
N LEU A 27 -6.27 9.00 -12.64
CA LEU A 27 -7.58 9.36 -12.12
C LEU A 27 -8.66 8.37 -12.61
N GLU A 28 -8.63 8.01 -13.87
CA GLU A 28 -9.58 7.03 -14.43
C GLU A 28 -9.39 5.65 -13.81
N GLU A 29 -8.16 5.22 -13.56
CA GLU A 29 -7.90 3.96 -12.87
C GLU A 29 -8.43 4.00 -11.42
N LEU A 30 -8.17 5.09 -10.68
CA LEU A 30 -8.71 5.25 -9.32
C LEU A 30 -10.25 5.26 -9.29
N LYS A 31 -10.90 5.87 -10.27
CA LYS A 31 -12.38 5.83 -10.40
C LYS A 31 -12.88 4.42 -10.66
N LYS A 32 -12.18 3.68 -11.52
CA LYS A 32 -12.50 2.29 -11.83
C LYS A 32 -12.35 1.39 -10.60
N GLU A 33 -11.24 1.52 -9.86
CA GLU A 33 -11.02 0.79 -8.61
C GLU A 33 -12.06 1.17 -7.54
N GLN A 34 -12.38 2.46 -7.42
CA GLN A 34 -13.44 2.92 -6.52
C GLN A 34 -14.80 2.28 -6.85
N LYS A 35 -15.14 2.19 -8.14
CA LYS A 35 -16.38 1.53 -8.58
C LYS A 35 -16.37 0.05 -8.25
N ILE A 36 -15.29 -0.66 -8.56
CA ILE A 36 -15.14 -2.10 -8.29
C ILE A 36 -15.32 -2.38 -6.79
N SER A 37 -14.66 -1.60 -5.94
CA SER A 37 -14.77 -1.76 -4.48
C SER A 37 -16.17 -1.44 -3.96
N LEU A 38 -16.87 -0.48 -4.55
CA LEU A 38 -18.27 -0.18 -4.22
C LEU A 38 -19.19 -1.33 -4.66
N ASP A 39 -19.01 -1.82 -5.88
CA ASP A 39 -19.78 -2.94 -6.41
C ASP A 39 -19.58 -4.21 -5.55
N SER A 40 -18.37 -4.46 -5.05
CA SER A 40 -18.09 -5.57 -4.13
C SER A 40 -18.93 -5.47 -2.85
N TRP A 41 -19.01 -4.28 -2.23
CA TRP A 41 -19.86 -4.04 -1.06
C TRP A 41 -21.34 -4.23 -1.37
N LEU A 42 -21.83 -3.68 -2.48
CA LEU A 42 -23.22 -3.82 -2.88
C LEU A 42 -23.58 -5.27 -3.18
N ASN A 43 -22.74 -5.97 -3.94
CA ASN A 43 -22.93 -7.38 -4.27
C ASN A 43 -22.99 -8.25 -3.02
N TYR A 44 -22.08 -8.04 -2.06
CA TYR A 44 -22.12 -8.78 -0.82
C TYR A 44 -23.38 -8.46 0.00
N LEU A 45 -23.66 -7.18 0.27
CA LEU A 45 -24.82 -6.78 1.11
C LEU A 45 -26.17 -7.19 0.50
N THR A 46 -26.25 -7.39 -0.83
CA THR A 46 -27.45 -7.87 -1.51
C THR A 46 -27.46 -9.37 -1.74
N SER A 47 -26.35 -10.06 -1.49
CA SER A 47 -26.24 -11.51 -1.66
C SER A 47 -27.06 -12.28 -0.60
N LYS A 48 -27.20 -13.57 -0.85
CA LYS A 48 -27.81 -14.53 0.11
C LYS A 48 -26.91 -14.78 1.32
N ASP A 49 -25.61 -14.53 1.21
CA ASP A 49 -24.64 -14.73 2.29
C ASP A 49 -24.76 -13.65 3.36
N ALA A 50 -25.20 -12.46 2.98
CA ALA A 50 -25.46 -11.35 3.91
C ALA A 50 -26.91 -11.36 4.42
N MET A 51 -27.25 -12.35 5.24
CA MET A 51 -28.58 -12.48 5.86
C MET A 51 -28.83 -11.47 7.01
N TYR A 52 -28.41 -10.22 6.79
CA TYR A 52 -28.62 -9.15 7.76
C TYR A 52 -29.95 -8.44 7.54
N PRO A 53 -30.61 -7.93 8.60
CA PRO A 53 -31.77 -7.08 8.46
C PRO A 53 -31.40 -5.77 7.77
N MET A 54 -32.38 -5.12 7.13
CA MET A 54 -32.15 -3.92 6.33
C MET A 54 -31.48 -2.79 7.10
N TRP A 55 -31.81 -2.61 8.39
CA TRP A 55 -31.19 -1.58 9.22
C TRP A 55 -29.68 -1.74 9.34
N PHE A 56 -29.18 -3.01 9.47
CA PHE A 56 -27.74 -3.28 9.57
C PHE A 56 -27.05 -3.10 8.22
N LYS A 57 -27.67 -3.55 7.12
CA LYS A 57 -27.15 -3.32 5.77
C LYS A 57 -26.97 -1.83 5.48
N TYR A 58 -27.97 -1.02 5.87
CA TYR A 58 -27.90 0.42 5.74
C TYR A 58 -26.81 1.04 6.64
N TYR A 59 -26.73 0.61 7.89
CA TYR A 59 -25.66 1.03 8.82
C TYR A 59 -24.27 0.72 8.28
N ALA A 60 -24.03 -0.49 7.78
CA ALA A 60 -22.75 -0.91 7.23
C ALA A 60 -22.39 -0.10 5.98
N PHE A 61 -23.34 0.06 5.06
CA PHE A 61 -23.15 0.87 3.85
C PHE A 61 -22.84 2.33 4.17
N GLN A 62 -23.65 2.98 5.01
CA GLN A 62 -23.44 4.37 5.42
C GLN A 62 -22.12 4.59 6.17
N GLY A 63 -21.70 3.59 6.92
CA GLY A 63 -20.42 3.63 7.62
C GLY A 63 -19.23 3.50 6.67
N MET A 64 -19.29 2.54 5.76
CA MET A 64 -18.24 2.26 4.78
C MET A 64 -17.97 3.47 3.87
N VAL A 65 -18.99 4.15 3.36
CA VAL A 65 -18.81 5.29 2.44
C VAL A 65 -18.15 6.51 3.09
N ARG A 66 -18.08 6.57 4.42
CA ARG A 66 -17.51 7.70 5.18
C ARG A 66 -16.07 7.49 5.63
N ILE A 67 -15.56 6.28 5.52
CA ILE A 67 -14.19 5.94 5.96
C ILE A 67 -13.30 5.63 4.77
N GLY A 68 -12.05 6.08 4.87
CA GLY A 68 -11.02 5.80 3.88
C GLY A 68 -10.14 4.61 4.28
N LYS A 69 -8.94 4.53 3.72
CA LYS A 69 -7.98 3.45 3.99
C LYS A 69 -7.57 3.43 5.48
N PHE A 70 -7.34 2.23 6.02
CA PHE A 70 -6.80 2.08 7.38
C PHE A 70 -5.32 2.48 7.39
N ASP A 71 -4.95 3.42 8.24
CA ASP A 71 -3.56 3.85 8.47
C ASP A 71 -2.99 3.05 9.64
N LYS A 72 -2.18 2.04 9.35
CA LYS A 72 -1.57 1.16 10.36
C LYS A 72 -0.70 1.95 11.35
N LYS A 73 -0.03 3.05 10.93
CA LYS A 73 0.83 3.86 11.81
C LYS A 73 0.01 4.64 12.83
N LYS A 74 -1.15 5.14 12.43
CA LYS A 74 -2.08 5.86 13.30
C LYS A 74 -3.06 4.92 14.01
N GLY A 75 -3.14 3.67 13.57
CA GLY A 75 -4.13 2.71 14.04
C GLY A 75 -5.56 3.20 13.83
N ASP A 76 -5.84 3.95 12.76
CA ASP A 76 -7.16 4.52 12.49
C ASP A 76 -7.43 4.67 10.99
N PHE A 77 -8.72 4.77 10.63
CA PHE A 77 -9.14 5.03 9.26
C PHE A 77 -8.97 6.49 8.89
N THR A 78 -8.47 6.75 7.69
CA THR A 78 -8.45 8.09 7.12
C THR A 78 -9.88 8.59 6.87
N LYS A 79 -10.06 9.93 6.83
CA LYS A 79 -11.36 10.53 6.53
C LYS A 79 -11.61 10.46 5.02
N ARG A 80 -12.83 10.11 4.64
CA ARG A 80 -13.33 10.19 3.27
C ARG A 80 -14.28 11.38 3.14
N THR A 81 -14.17 12.09 2.02
CA THR A 81 -15.05 13.22 1.66
C THR A 81 -15.65 12.92 0.27
N ASP A 82 -16.63 13.69 -0.13
CA ASP A 82 -17.32 13.53 -1.43
C ASP A 82 -16.36 13.68 -2.64
N SER A 83 -15.27 14.44 -2.46
CA SER A 83 -14.22 14.60 -3.47
C SER A 83 -13.16 13.50 -3.46
N THR A 84 -13.24 12.54 -2.56
CA THR A 84 -12.24 11.47 -2.45
C THR A 84 -12.43 10.43 -3.55
N VAL A 85 -11.47 10.34 -4.45
CA VAL A 85 -11.43 9.32 -5.51
C VAL A 85 -10.38 8.27 -5.15
N THR A 86 -10.79 7.30 -4.34
CA THR A 86 -9.96 6.14 -3.96
C THR A 86 -10.88 4.95 -3.69
N PRO A 87 -10.39 3.72 -3.77
CA PRO A 87 -11.19 2.55 -3.40
C PRO A 87 -11.78 2.67 -2.00
N PHE A 88 -12.93 2.04 -1.81
CA PHE A 88 -13.47 1.81 -0.48
C PHE A 88 -12.67 0.73 0.23
N ILE A 89 -12.79 0.67 1.56
CA ILE A 89 -12.16 -0.40 2.33
C ILE A 89 -12.63 -1.77 1.83
N GLU A 90 -11.75 -2.75 1.90
CA GLU A 90 -12.10 -4.12 1.56
C GLU A 90 -13.15 -4.66 2.53
N ILE A 91 -14.12 -5.39 2.00
CA ILE A 91 -15.17 -5.97 2.81
C ILE A 91 -14.61 -7.16 3.61
N ASN A 92 -14.93 -7.21 4.90
CA ASN A 92 -14.64 -8.34 5.76
C ASN A 92 -15.97 -8.88 6.34
N PRO A 93 -16.49 -9.99 5.81
CA PRO A 93 -17.75 -10.58 6.24
C PRO A 93 -17.74 -11.01 7.71
N GLU A 94 -16.61 -11.49 8.23
CA GLU A 94 -16.46 -11.91 9.62
C GLU A 94 -16.61 -10.75 10.58
N ILE A 95 -15.91 -9.64 10.33
CA ILE A 95 -16.05 -8.40 11.11
C ILE A 95 -17.49 -7.90 11.07
N LEU A 96 -18.14 -7.91 9.91
CA LEU A 96 -19.54 -7.50 9.79
C LEU A 96 -20.47 -8.42 10.60
N GLY A 97 -20.20 -9.73 10.63
CA GLY A 97 -20.94 -10.69 11.44
C GLY A 97 -20.81 -10.41 12.94
N GLN A 98 -19.59 -10.15 13.41
CA GLN A 98 -19.32 -9.78 14.81
C GLN A 98 -20.02 -8.48 15.20
N MET A 99 -19.93 -7.45 14.34
CA MET A 99 -20.63 -6.17 14.56
C MET A 99 -22.14 -6.34 14.63
N TYR A 100 -22.72 -7.11 13.70
CA TYR A 100 -24.15 -7.40 13.69
C TYR A 100 -24.60 -8.10 14.98
N ASN A 101 -23.85 -9.12 15.40
CA ASN A 101 -24.17 -9.88 16.61
C ASN A 101 -24.23 -8.97 17.84
N ILE A 102 -23.23 -8.14 18.08
CA ILE A 102 -23.18 -7.23 19.22
C ILE A 102 -24.29 -6.19 19.16
N LEU A 103 -24.46 -5.52 18.02
CA LEU A 103 -25.50 -4.49 17.87
C LEU A 103 -26.90 -5.11 18.00
N SER A 104 -27.13 -6.31 17.48
CA SER A 104 -28.39 -7.02 17.62
C SER A 104 -28.68 -7.40 19.08
N LYS A 105 -27.66 -7.86 19.83
CA LYS A 105 -27.80 -8.13 21.27
C LYS A 105 -28.15 -6.86 22.04
N ALA A 106 -27.43 -5.75 21.79
CA ALA A 106 -27.65 -4.47 22.46
C ALA A 106 -29.08 -3.93 22.20
N ILE A 107 -29.54 -3.93 20.95
CA ILE A 107 -30.88 -3.48 20.56
C ILE A 107 -31.95 -4.33 21.24
N ASN A 108 -31.76 -5.64 21.34
CA ASN A 108 -32.69 -6.59 21.93
C ASN A 108 -32.54 -6.72 23.47
N LYS A 109 -31.67 -5.92 24.09
CA LYS A 109 -31.37 -5.95 25.53
C LYS A 109 -30.99 -7.32 26.06
N LYS A 110 -30.22 -8.08 25.25
CA LYS A 110 -29.63 -9.36 25.64
C LYS A 110 -28.34 -9.12 26.40
N GLU A 111 -27.95 -10.10 27.23
CA GLU A 111 -26.67 -10.07 27.93
C GLU A 111 -25.50 -10.01 26.95
N LEU A 112 -24.55 -9.15 27.27
CA LEU A 112 -23.30 -8.96 26.55
C LEU A 112 -22.16 -9.58 27.37
N THR A 113 -21.17 -10.10 26.69
CA THR A 113 -19.90 -10.49 27.35
C THR A 113 -19.06 -9.25 27.65
N GLU A 114 -18.09 -9.34 28.55
CA GLU A 114 -17.16 -8.24 28.86
C GLU A 114 -16.48 -7.66 27.62
N GLN A 115 -16.08 -8.52 26.66
CA GLN A 115 -15.49 -8.08 25.41
C GLN A 115 -16.47 -7.32 24.51
N GLU A 116 -17.74 -7.75 24.47
CA GLU A 116 -18.79 -7.09 23.73
C GLU A 116 -19.14 -5.73 24.35
N GLU A 117 -19.19 -5.64 25.68
CA GLU A 117 -19.37 -4.36 26.39
C GLU A 117 -18.20 -3.42 26.12
N GLN A 118 -16.97 -3.91 26.14
CA GLN A 118 -15.79 -3.13 25.81
C GLN A 118 -15.80 -2.64 24.37
N ALA A 119 -16.27 -3.45 23.42
CA ALA A 119 -16.43 -3.02 22.02
C ALA A 119 -17.42 -1.85 21.89
N LEU A 120 -18.57 -1.94 22.54
CA LEU A 120 -19.61 -0.89 22.53
C LEU A 120 -19.19 0.36 23.31
N SER A 121 -18.43 0.22 24.40
CA SER A 121 -17.92 1.36 25.17
C SER A 121 -17.01 2.27 24.35
N ASN A 122 -16.32 1.72 23.34
CA ASN A 122 -15.56 2.51 22.35
C ASN A 122 -16.47 3.29 21.39
N GLY A 123 -17.76 2.99 21.34
CA GLY A 123 -18.83 3.66 20.61
C GLY A 123 -19.41 2.84 19.47
N GLU A 124 -20.69 3.02 19.24
CA GLU A 124 -21.52 2.25 18.30
C GLU A 124 -21.37 2.67 16.82
N SER A 125 -20.51 3.65 16.50
CA SER A 125 -20.31 4.05 15.11
C SER A 125 -19.58 2.95 14.32
N PHE A 126 -19.96 2.78 13.05
CA PHE A 126 -19.33 1.80 12.15
C PHE A 126 -17.80 1.86 12.19
N LYS A 127 -17.23 3.07 12.08
CA LYS A 127 -15.77 3.27 12.12
C LYS A 127 -15.14 2.67 13.38
N LYS A 128 -15.72 2.92 14.54
CA LYS A 128 -15.16 2.49 15.84
C LYS A 128 -15.27 0.99 16.03
N LEU A 129 -16.43 0.41 15.74
CA LEU A 129 -16.64 -1.03 15.85
C LEU A 129 -15.81 -1.80 14.81
N TYR A 130 -15.83 -1.36 13.56
CA TYR A 130 -15.03 -1.99 12.52
C TYR A 130 -13.53 -1.95 12.85
N LYS A 131 -13.03 -0.79 13.34
CA LYS A 131 -11.67 -0.66 13.83
C LYS A 131 -11.37 -1.61 14.98
N TYR A 132 -12.25 -1.71 15.98
CA TYR A 132 -12.07 -2.56 17.15
C TYR A 132 -11.84 -4.03 16.74
N PHE A 133 -12.71 -4.56 15.91
CA PHE A 133 -12.59 -5.93 15.41
C PHE A 133 -11.43 -6.10 14.43
N LEU A 134 -11.17 -5.13 13.58
CA LEU A 134 -10.03 -5.20 12.66
C LEU A 134 -8.70 -5.31 13.41
N VAL A 135 -8.49 -4.49 14.44
CA VAL A 135 -7.26 -4.51 15.26
C VAL A 135 -7.20 -5.76 16.15
N GLY A 136 -8.33 -6.25 16.65
CA GLY A 136 -8.42 -7.52 17.38
C GLY A 136 -7.99 -8.70 16.53
N ASN A 137 -8.55 -8.81 15.32
CA ASN A 137 -8.18 -9.87 14.39
C ASN A 137 -6.72 -9.78 13.91
N TYR A 138 -6.13 -8.58 13.81
CA TYR A 138 -4.69 -8.44 13.55
C TYR A 138 -3.82 -9.02 14.67
N LYS A 139 -4.25 -8.94 15.94
CA LYS A 139 -3.51 -9.51 17.07
C LYS A 139 -3.63 -11.04 17.16
N GLU A 140 -4.76 -11.59 16.77
CA GLU A 140 -4.98 -13.05 16.73
C GLU A 140 -4.24 -13.71 15.54
N ASN A 141 -4.09 -13.00 14.41
CA ASN A 141 -3.35 -13.48 13.24
C ASN A 141 -1.83 -13.27 13.34
N GLU A 142 -1.29 -12.79 14.47
CA GLU A 142 0.15 -12.84 14.76
C GLU A 142 0.71 -14.26 14.97
N ASN A 143 -0.13 -15.28 15.02
CA ASN A 143 0.26 -16.67 14.80
C ASN A 143 0.46 -16.87 13.29
N LYS A 144 1.71 -16.69 12.86
CA LYS A 144 2.21 -16.75 11.49
C LYS A 144 1.74 -18.00 10.74
N GLU A 145 0.64 -17.90 10.01
CA GLU A 145 0.46 -18.76 8.84
C GLU A 145 1.52 -18.37 7.81
N GLU A 146 2.29 -19.35 7.35
CA GLU A 146 3.28 -19.17 6.29
C GLU A 146 2.58 -18.58 5.05
N ILE A 147 2.94 -17.35 4.67
CA ILE A 147 2.32 -16.67 3.55
C ILE A 147 2.74 -17.38 2.26
N LYS A 148 1.82 -18.13 1.68
CA LYS A 148 2.04 -18.87 0.45
C LYS A 148 1.67 -18.04 -0.76
N GLY A 149 2.56 -18.07 -1.75
CA GLY A 149 2.37 -17.36 -3.00
C GLY A 149 3.42 -17.77 -4.03
N VAL A 150 3.41 -17.08 -5.16
CA VAL A 150 4.33 -17.36 -6.26
C VAL A 150 4.81 -16.07 -6.92
N TRP A 151 6.07 -16.06 -7.34
CA TRP A 151 6.61 -15.02 -8.19
C TRP A 151 6.28 -15.29 -9.65
N ILE A 152 5.64 -14.33 -10.31
CA ILE A 152 5.39 -14.35 -11.75
C ILE A 152 6.31 -13.32 -12.40
N LYS A 153 7.06 -13.76 -13.41
CA LYS A 153 7.94 -12.92 -14.20
C LYS A 153 7.26 -12.53 -15.51
N TYR A 154 7.28 -11.24 -15.80
CA TYR A 154 6.87 -10.66 -17.07
C TYR A 154 8.13 -10.18 -17.79
N GLU A 155 8.52 -10.87 -18.85
CA GLU A 155 9.79 -10.61 -19.54
C GLU A 155 9.74 -9.32 -20.36
N GLN A 156 10.88 -8.64 -20.39
CA GLN A 156 11.07 -7.43 -21.20
C GLN A 156 10.68 -7.66 -22.67
N GLY A 157 9.86 -6.75 -23.19
CA GLY A 157 9.41 -6.76 -24.58
C GLY A 157 8.26 -7.73 -24.88
N ASN A 158 7.83 -8.52 -23.90
CA ASN A 158 6.66 -9.41 -24.04
C ASN A 158 5.34 -8.67 -23.91
N ASN A 159 4.25 -9.43 -23.97
CA ASN A 159 2.90 -8.90 -23.87
C ASN A 159 2.62 -8.28 -22.49
N TYR A 160 2.56 -6.97 -22.42
CA TYR A 160 2.25 -6.24 -21.19
C TYR A 160 0.82 -6.50 -20.68
N LYS A 161 -0.09 -6.99 -21.54
CA LYS A 161 -1.52 -7.16 -21.18
C LYS A 161 -1.73 -8.12 -20.03
N GLU A 162 -0.97 -9.21 -19.97
CA GLU A 162 -1.06 -10.17 -18.88
C GLU A 162 -0.77 -9.53 -17.51
N LEU A 163 0.30 -8.71 -17.43
CA LEU A 163 0.58 -7.94 -16.23
C LEU A 163 -0.52 -6.92 -15.94
N TRP A 164 -0.90 -6.14 -16.94
CA TRP A 164 -1.92 -5.12 -16.79
C TRP A 164 -3.26 -5.69 -16.31
N GLU A 165 -3.74 -6.76 -16.93
CA GLU A 165 -4.99 -7.45 -16.56
C GLU A 165 -4.94 -8.02 -15.15
N SER A 166 -3.80 -8.59 -14.74
CA SER A 166 -3.62 -9.16 -13.40
C SER A 166 -3.68 -8.13 -12.27
N LEU A 167 -3.41 -6.85 -12.58
CA LEU A 167 -3.43 -5.76 -11.61
C LEU A 167 -4.77 -5.01 -11.54
N GLN A 168 -5.71 -5.29 -12.48
CA GLN A 168 -6.99 -4.58 -12.52
C GLN A 168 -7.85 -4.87 -11.28
N GLY A 169 -8.33 -3.81 -10.62
CA GLY A 169 -9.16 -3.92 -9.43
C GLY A 169 -8.47 -4.47 -8.19
N LYS A 170 -7.14 -4.53 -8.17
CA LYS A 170 -6.36 -5.08 -7.06
C LYS A 170 -5.89 -4.03 -6.05
N ASN A 171 -6.20 -2.74 -6.29
CA ASN A 171 -5.87 -1.63 -5.36
C ASN A 171 -4.39 -1.59 -4.95
N THR A 172 -3.48 -1.94 -5.86
CA THR A 172 -2.03 -1.92 -5.61
C THR A 172 -1.48 -0.51 -5.45
N GLY A 173 -2.13 0.47 -6.08
CA GLY A 173 -1.64 1.85 -6.19
C GLY A 173 -0.42 2.00 -7.10
N TRP A 174 -0.02 0.95 -7.82
CA TRP A 174 1.12 0.97 -8.73
C TRP A 174 0.75 1.65 -10.06
N CYS A 175 1.72 2.40 -10.64
CA CYS A 175 1.50 3.05 -11.94
C CYS A 175 1.21 2.04 -13.06
N THR A 176 1.71 0.81 -12.93
CA THR A 176 1.49 -0.29 -13.89
C THR A 176 0.06 -0.81 -13.92
N ALA A 177 -0.82 -0.35 -13.05
CA ALA A 177 -2.26 -0.55 -13.19
C ALA A 177 -2.83 0.27 -14.38
N GLY A 178 -2.19 1.38 -14.77
CA GLY A 178 -2.48 2.10 -16.01
C GLY A 178 -1.89 1.38 -17.23
N GLU A 179 -2.66 1.27 -18.32
CA GLU A 179 -2.30 0.47 -19.50
C GLU A 179 -1.02 0.95 -20.18
N GLU A 180 -0.94 2.26 -20.50
CA GLU A 180 0.22 2.83 -21.20
C GLU A 180 1.47 2.79 -20.32
N THR A 181 1.33 3.03 -19.02
CA THR A 181 2.46 2.96 -18.09
C THR A 181 2.96 1.52 -17.96
N CYS A 182 2.06 0.55 -17.90
CA CYS A 182 2.41 -0.88 -17.88
C CYS A 182 3.21 -1.28 -19.13
N LYS A 183 2.72 -0.87 -20.31
CA LYS A 183 3.37 -1.11 -21.59
C LYS A 183 4.80 -0.57 -21.63
N VAL A 184 5.00 0.68 -21.21
CA VAL A 184 6.32 1.32 -21.16
C VAL A 184 7.25 0.56 -20.19
N GLN A 185 6.76 0.16 -19.02
CA GLN A 185 7.58 -0.54 -18.02
C GLN A 185 8.04 -1.91 -18.54
N VAL A 186 7.15 -2.72 -19.11
CA VAL A 186 7.50 -4.04 -19.65
C VAL A 186 8.41 -3.93 -20.89
N GLN A 187 8.31 -2.84 -21.66
CA GLN A 187 9.26 -2.60 -22.76
C GLN A 187 10.68 -2.28 -22.26
N ASN A 188 10.80 -1.59 -21.13
CA ASN A 188 12.09 -1.12 -20.59
C ASN A 188 12.82 -2.16 -19.74
N GLY A 189 12.14 -3.15 -19.19
CA GLY A 189 12.78 -4.16 -18.36
C GLY A 189 11.86 -5.31 -17.96
N ASP A 190 12.46 -6.34 -17.38
CA ASP A 190 11.72 -7.41 -16.75
C ASP A 190 10.88 -6.85 -15.57
N PHE A 191 9.74 -7.47 -15.32
CA PHE A 191 8.87 -7.10 -14.21
C PHE A 191 8.48 -8.35 -13.43
N TYR A 192 8.60 -8.33 -12.12
CA TYR A 192 8.26 -9.44 -11.24
C TYR A 192 7.15 -9.02 -10.30
N VAL A 193 6.15 -9.87 -10.11
CA VAL A 193 5.10 -9.67 -9.11
C VAL A 193 4.98 -10.93 -8.26
N TYR A 194 4.95 -10.74 -6.94
CA TYR A 194 4.59 -11.79 -6.01
C TYR A 194 3.08 -11.75 -5.76
N TYR A 195 2.42 -12.85 -6.06
CA TYR A 195 0.99 -13.03 -5.82
C TYR A 195 0.78 -14.03 -4.69
N THR A 196 -0.05 -13.67 -3.73
CA THR A 196 -0.61 -14.65 -2.79
C THR A 196 -1.84 -15.31 -3.38
N TYR A 197 -2.17 -16.51 -2.88
CA TYR A 197 -3.30 -17.27 -3.36
C TYR A 197 -4.62 -16.73 -2.81
N ASP A 198 -5.67 -16.81 -3.62
CA ASP A 198 -7.05 -16.58 -3.19
C ASP A 198 -7.63 -17.84 -2.52
N LYS A 199 -8.91 -17.77 -2.13
CA LYS A 199 -9.63 -18.90 -1.50
C LYS A 199 -9.77 -20.12 -2.40
N GLU A 200 -9.61 -19.95 -3.72
CA GLU A 200 -9.66 -21.00 -4.73
C GLU A 200 -8.26 -21.58 -5.05
N GLY A 201 -7.21 -21.08 -4.38
CA GLY A 201 -5.83 -21.48 -4.59
C GLY A 201 -5.20 -20.90 -5.86
N LYS A 202 -5.75 -19.82 -6.42
CA LYS A 202 -5.19 -19.13 -7.58
C LYS A 202 -4.33 -17.95 -7.13
N PRO A 203 -3.16 -17.71 -7.76
CA PRO A 203 -2.26 -16.59 -7.42
C PRO A 203 -2.78 -15.29 -8.01
N THR A 204 -3.75 -14.67 -7.36
CA THR A 204 -4.47 -13.50 -7.88
C THR A 204 -4.28 -12.21 -7.08
N ASN A 205 -3.65 -12.28 -5.89
CA ASN A 205 -3.52 -11.13 -5.01
C ASN A 205 -2.07 -10.59 -5.04
N PRO A 206 -1.78 -9.52 -5.82
CA PRO A 206 -0.44 -8.96 -5.92
C PRO A 206 -0.03 -8.30 -4.60
N ARG A 207 1.19 -8.57 -4.12
CA ARG A 207 1.74 -8.07 -2.85
C ARG A 207 3.05 -7.29 -3.02
N ILE A 208 3.93 -7.76 -3.90
CA ILE A 208 5.24 -7.15 -4.16
C ILE A 208 5.41 -7.00 -5.66
N ALA A 209 5.92 -5.85 -6.08
CA ALA A 209 6.39 -5.63 -7.44
C ALA A 209 7.88 -5.31 -7.45
N ILE A 210 8.64 -5.93 -8.36
CA ILE A 210 10.03 -5.59 -8.66
C ILE A 210 10.09 -5.19 -10.13
N ARG A 211 10.40 -3.93 -10.39
CA ARG A 211 10.67 -3.41 -11.74
C ARG A 211 12.16 -3.47 -12.00
N MET A 212 12.54 -4.04 -13.12
CA MET A 212 13.93 -4.04 -13.56
C MET A 212 14.17 -2.94 -14.61
N ASP A 213 15.38 -2.42 -14.65
CA ASP A 213 15.90 -1.66 -15.80
C ASP A 213 16.69 -2.65 -16.66
N GLY A 214 16.13 -3.03 -17.82
CA GLY A 214 16.58 -4.18 -18.57
C GLY A 214 16.30 -5.50 -17.84
N LYS A 215 17.27 -6.41 -17.83
CA LYS A 215 17.10 -7.76 -17.23
C LYS A 215 17.85 -7.97 -15.91
N ASN A 216 18.80 -7.10 -15.60
CA ASN A 216 19.77 -7.37 -14.54
C ASN A 216 19.86 -6.29 -13.46
N ILE A 217 19.26 -5.11 -13.65
CA ILE A 217 19.36 -3.99 -12.73
C ILE A 217 18.02 -3.82 -12.04
N ILE A 218 18.00 -3.86 -10.72
CA ILE A 218 16.81 -3.58 -9.93
C ILE A 218 16.54 -2.07 -9.98
N GLY A 219 15.45 -1.68 -10.67
CA GLY A 219 15.05 -0.29 -10.78
C GLY A 219 14.20 0.16 -9.62
N GLU A 220 13.23 -0.67 -9.19
CA GLU A 220 12.30 -0.29 -8.16
C GLU A 220 11.62 -1.49 -7.52
N ILE A 221 11.38 -1.41 -6.19
CA ILE A 221 10.58 -2.37 -5.44
C ILE A 221 9.43 -1.66 -4.77
N ARG A 222 8.22 -2.21 -4.89
CA ARG A 222 6.99 -1.65 -4.30
C ARG A 222 6.15 -2.72 -3.65
N GLY A 223 5.47 -2.34 -2.57
CA GLY A 223 4.43 -3.13 -1.92
C GLY A 223 3.06 -2.48 -2.07
N ILE A 224 2.12 -2.95 -1.28
CA ILE A 224 0.73 -2.48 -1.29
C ILE A 224 0.34 -1.71 -0.02
N ASP A 225 1.23 -1.63 0.97
CA ASP A 225 0.97 -0.85 2.19
C ASP A 225 1.03 0.66 1.93
N SER A 226 0.76 1.46 2.94
CA SER A 226 0.72 2.93 2.82
C SER A 226 1.98 3.47 2.14
N ASN A 227 1.78 4.37 1.16
CA ASN A 227 2.82 4.91 0.28
C ASN A 227 3.53 3.86 -0.58
N GLN A 228 2.86 2.75 -0.89
CA GLN A 228 3.42 1.63 -1.66
C GLN A 228 4.65 0.99 -0.99
N ASN A 229 4.71 1.06 0.33
CA ASN A 229 5.71 0.34 1.12
C ASN A 229 5.39 -1.15 1.15
N LEU A 230 6.41 -1.94 1.45
CA LEU A 230 6.25 -3.35 1.72
C LEU A 230 5.55 -3.57 3.07
N GLU A 231 4.70 -4.55 3.12
CA GLU A 231 4.17 -5.08 4.37
C GLU A 231 5.29 -5.85 5.09
N ALA A 232 5.35 -5.75 6.42
CA ALA A 232 6.44 -6.34 7.20
C ALA A 232 6.60 -7.86 6.97
N GLU A 233 5.48 -8.56 6.80
CA GLU A 233 5.46 -9.99 6.52
C GLU A 233 5.98 -10.39 5.13
N MET A 234 6.08 -9.43 4.20
CA MET A 234 6.62 -9.64 2.85
C MET A 234 8.15 -9.54 2.78
N LEU A 235 8.79 -8.96 3.81
CA LEU A 235 10.24 -8.75 3.82
C LEU A 235 11.07 -10.05 3.67
N PRO A 236 10.75 -11.17 4.34
CA PRO A 236 11.47 -12.41 4.14
C PRO A 236 11.39 -12.93 2.70
N ILE A 237 10.19 -12.86 2.10
CA ILE A 237 9.92 -13.32 0.73
C ILE A 237 10.69 -12.45 -0.28
N LEU A 238 10.71 -11.14 -0.07
CA LEU A 238 11.49 -10.24 -0.90
C LEU A 238 12.99 -10.53 -0.77
N ASN A 239 13.50 -10.68 0.46
CA ASN A 239 14.93 -10.92 0.69
C ASN A 239 15.42 -12.21 0.03
N GLU A 240 14.60 -13.26 0.04
CA GLU A 240 14.88 -14.50 -0.69
C GLU A 240 14.97 -14.23 -2.20
N LYS A 241 13.98 -13.53 -2.77
CA LYS A 241 13.97 -13.19 -4.20
C LYS A 241 15.15 -12.32 -4.61
N LEU A 242 15.55 -11.37 -3.78
CA LEU A 242 16.68 -10.49 -4.05
C LEU A 242 18.01 -11.26 -4.18
N ASN A 243 18.16 -12.43 -3.55
CA ASN A 243 19.37 -13.27 -3.70
C ASN A 243 19.57 -13.79 -5.13
N GLU A 244 18.53 -13.80 -5.95
CA GLU A 244 18.63 -14.20 -7.35
C GLU A 244 19.25 -13.10 -8.25
N PHE A 245 19.31 -11.85 -7.77
CA PHE A 245 19.77 -10.70 -8.55
C PHE A 245 21.20 -10.30 -8.18
N SER A 246 22.06 -10.20 -9.17
CA SER A 246 23.45 -9.76 -8.99
C SER A 246 23.59 -8.30 -8.56
N ASP A 247 22.57 -7.47 -8.78
CA ASP A 247 22.53 -6.03 -8.43
C ASP A 247 21.98 -5.77 -7.02
N LYS A 248 21.70 -6.81 -6.25
CA LYS A 248 21.09 -6.73 -4.90
C LYS A 248 21.80 -5.73 -3.99
N ASP A 249 23.11 -5.88 -3.80
CA ASP A 249 23.86 -5.07 -2.84
C ASP A 249 23.90 -3.61 -3.24
N LYS A 250 23.98 -3.33 -4.54
CA LYS A 250 23.91 -1.98 -5.07
C LYS A 250 22.51 -1.37 -4.88
N TYR A 251 21.46 -2.15 -5.11
CA TYR A 251 20.10 -1.70 -4.83
C TYR A 251 19.89 -1.37 -3.35
N LEU A 252 20.30 -2.27 -2.44
CA LEU A 252 20.17 -2.08 -1.00
C LEU A 252 20.97 -0.86 -0.50
N LYS A 253 22.16 -0.61 -1.08
CA LYS A 253 22.91 0.61 -0.77
C LYS A 253 22.14 1.86 -1.18
N LYS A 254 21.60 1.92 -2.39
CA LYS A 254 20.78 3.07 -2.85
C LYS A 254 19.56 3.29 -1.96
N GLU A 255 18.85 2.22 -1.60
CA GLU A 255 17.69 2.31 -0.70
C GLU A 255 18.08 2.85 0.68
N HIS A 256 19.18 2.35 1.24
CA HIS A 256 19.72 2.82 2.51
C HIS A 256 20.07 4.31 2.44
N ASP A 257 20.85 4.71 1.44
CA ASP A 257 21.32 6.08 1.26
C ASP A 257 20.15 7.06 1.09
N MET A 258 19.15 6.71 0.28
CA MET A 258 17.96 7.55 0.07
C MET A 258 17.07 7.63 1.30
N SER A 259 16.95 6.54 2.05
CA SER A 259 16.23 6.52 3.33
C SER A 259 16.91 7.41 4.37
N LEU A 260 18.24 7.32 4.47
CA LEU A 260 19.01 8.13 5.41
C LEU A 260 18.96 9.60 5.03
N LEU A 261 19.15 9.94 3.74
CA LEU A 261 19.03 11.31 3.24
C LEU A 261 17.65 11.92 3.52
N THR A 262 16.59 11.12 3.35
CA THR A 262 15.21 11.57 3.65
C THR A 262 15.01 11.82 5.15
N LYS A 263 15.62 11.00 6.04
CA LYS A 263 15.57 11.23 7.49
C LYS A 263 16.31 12.51 7.88
N ILE A 264 17.47 12.73 7.29
CA ILE A 264 18.29 13.94 7.54
C ILE A 264 17.55 15.19 7.06
N ASP A 265 16.96 15.16 5.85
CA ASP A 265 16.17 16.28 5.32
C ASP A 265 15.00 16.64 6.25
N LYS A 266 14.27 15.64 6.76
CA LYS A 266 13.20 15.86 7.75
C LYS A 266 13.71 16.49 9.05
N LYS A 267 14.86 16.05 9.58
CA LYS A 267 15.47 16.66 10.76
C LYS A 267 15.81 18.13 10.53
N VAL A 268 16.42 18.45 9.39
CA VAL A 268 16.78 19.84 9.06
C VAL A 268 15.53 20.71 8.89
N GLN A 269 14.48 20.21 8.26
CA GLN A 269 13.19 20.91 8.16
C GLN A 269 12.57 21.19 9.54
N ASN A 270 12.73 20.25 10.49
CA ASN A 270 12.25 20.38 11.86
C ASN A 270 13.24 21.21 12.76
N LYS A 271 14.36 21.70 12.22
CA LYS A 271 15.42 22.39 12.95
C LYS A 271 16.07 21.53 14.05
N GLU A 272 16.14 20.24 13.85
CA GLU A 272 16.83 19.29 14.73
C GLU A 272 18.31 19.24 14.38
N GLU A 273 19.17 19.04 15.39
CA GLU A 273 20.60 18.87 15.17
C GLU A 273 20.95 17.54 14.53
N LEU A 274 21.92 17.57 13.62
CA LEU A 274 22.47 16.37 13.00
C LEU A 274 23.62 15.82 13.84
N ASN A 275 23.66 14.50 13.99
CA ASN A 275 24.76 13.84 14.67
C ASN A 275 26.00 13.69 13.77
N LYS A 276 27.11 13.21 14.35
CA LYS A 276 28.40 13.07 13.65
C LYS A 276 28.31 12.11 12.44
N GLU A 277 27.54 11.04 12.55
CA GLU A 277 27.39 10.03 11.47
C GLU A 277 26.58 10.61 10.32
N GLU A 278 25.50 11.32 10.60
CA GLU A 278 24.69 12.01 9.60
C GLU A 278 25.47 13.07 8.83
N LEU A 279 26.37 13.78 9.54
CA LEU A 279 27.29 14.74 8.91
C LEU A 279 28.31 14.04 8.02
N ARG A 280 28.93 12.94 8.49
CA ARG A 280 29.88 12.16 7.68
C ARG A 280 29.22 11.65 6.40
N PHE A 281 27.97 11.20 6.49
CA PHE A 281 27.18 10.78 5.34
C PHE A 281 26.92 11.92 4.35
N LEU A 282 26.44 13.08 4.81
CA LEU A 282 26.18 14.24 3.96
C LEU A 282 27.43 14.76 3.23
N TYR A 283 28.56 14.77 3.93
CA TYR A 283 29.85 15.18 3.34
C TYR A 283 30.55 14.07 2.56
N GLU A 284 29.88 12.92 2.37
CA GLU A 284 30.41 11.78 1.62
C GLU A 284 31.81 11.33 2.06
N ILE A 285 32.10 11.44 3.39
CA ILE A 285 33.43 11.17 3.94
C ILE A 285 33.79 9.68 3.78
N ASP A 286 32.86 8.79 3.99
CA ASP A 286 33.09 7.36 3.94
C ASP A 286 32.79 6.78 2.56
N ASN A 287 31.66 7.16 1.96
CA ASN A 287 31.20 6.66 0.66
C ASN A 287 30.36 7.75 -0.03
N LYS A 288 30.32 7.68 -1.37
CA LYS A 288 29.39 8.50 -2.16
C LYS A 288 27.96 8.12 -1.89
N ILE A 289 27.08 9.12 -1.83
CA ILE A 289 25.63 8.94 -1.73
C ILE A 289 25.12 8.46 -3.10
N GLU A 290 24.48 7.30 -3.12
CA GLU A 290 23.88 6.73 -4.32
C GLU A 290 22.35 6.84 -4.27
N GLY A 291 21.75 7.32 -5.36
CA GLY A 291 20.32 7.40 -5.58
C GLY A 291 19.86 6.55 -6.77
N PHE A 292 18.55 6.52 -7.00
CA PHE A 292 17.94 5.83 -8.14
C PHE A 292 17.87 6.71 -9.40
N GLY A 293 18.06 8.03 -9.26
CA GLY A 293 18.07 8.98 -10.37
C GLY A 293 19.35 8.90 -11.21
N TRP A 294 19.29 9.48 -12.40
CA TRP A 294 20.43 9.60 -13.32
C TRP A 294 21.47 10.63 -12.83
N GLN A 295 21.04 11.57 -12.02
CA GLN A 295 21.89 12.61 -11.45
C GLN A 295 22.00 12.43 -9.93
N LYS A 296 23.02 13.03 -9.34
CA LYS A 296 23.17 13.11 -7.89
C LYS A 296 21.93 13.81 -7.28
N ASP A 297 21.43 13.29 -6.18
CA ASP A 297 20.30 13.89 -5.48
C ASP A 297 20.68 15.29 -4.96
N PRO A 298 19.96 16.34 -5.37
CA PRO A 298 20.31 17.71 -4.99
C PRO A 298 20.06 18.00 -3.50
N ARG A 299 19.31 17.16 -2.80
CA ARG A 299 18.99 17.38 -1.38
C ARG A 299 20.24 17.44 -0.50
N ALA A 300 21.28 16.64 -0.79
CA ALA A 300 22.50 16.64 -0.01
C ALA A 300 23.16 18.03 -0.04
N GLU A 301 23.29 18.64 -1.21
CA GLU A 301 23.84 19.99 -1.37
C GLU A 301 22.93 21.06 -0.76
N GLN A 302 21.63 20.99 -1.01
CA GLN A 302 20.63 21.91 -0.46
C GLN A 302 20.60 21.92 1.09
N ILE A 303 20.82 20.76 1.72
CA ILE A 303 20.89 20.64 3.18
C ILE A 303 22.18 21.30 3.69
N MET A 304 23.29 21.10 3.00
CA MET A 304 24.57 21.72 3.38
C MET A 304 24.57 23.26 3.25
N GLU A 305 23.92 23.79 2.19
CA GLU A 305 23.76 25.22 1.96
C GLU A 305 22.88 25.94 3.00
N LYS A 306 21.93 25.23 3.59
CA LYS A 306 20.98 25.78 4.60
C LYS A 306 21.55 25.79 6.01
N ARG A 307 22.73 25.27 6.22
CA ARG A 307 23.41 25.19 7.54
C ARG A 307 24.48 26.20 7.68
#